data_94d7f5b3cf1b18bdc17c3f8571980259
#
_entry.id   94d7f5b3cf1b18bdc17c3f8571980259
#
_cell.length_a   1.000
_cell.length_b   1.000
_cell.length_c   1.000
_cell.angle_alpha   90.00
_cell.angle_beta   90.00
_cell.angle_gamma   90.00
#
_symmetry.space_group_name_H-M   'P 1'
#
loop_
_entity.id
_entity.type
_entity.pdbx_description
1 polymer ?
#
loop_
_entity_poly.entity_id
_entity_poly.type
_entity_poly.pdbx_seq_one_letter_code
_entity_poly.pdbx_strand_id
1 'polypeptide(L)'
;LVHVSELSWKHIDHPSEVVEVGQEVTVEVLDVDMDRERVSLSLKATQEDPWQTFARTHAIGQVVPGKVTKLVPFGAFVRVEDGIEGLVHISELAQRHVELPEQVVKVGDEVFVKVIDIDLERRRISLSLKQANERVDPNSEEFDPSLYGMAAEYDEEGNYKYPEGFDPETQEWMEGYEAQREAWEAQYAQAQARWEAHKAQVAKALEEDAEAAPAVEEQASYST
;
A
#
# COMPACT_ATOMS: atom_id res chain seq x y z
N LEU A 1 18.50 27.58 -12.06
CA LEU A 1 17.10 27.57 -11.68
C LEU A 1 16.62 26.13 -11.45
N VAL A 2 15.93 25.91 -10.36
CA VAL A 2 15.19 24.68 -10.10
C VAL A 2 13.73 24.95 -10.43
N HIS A 3 13.22 24.33 -11.50
CA HIS A 3 11.80 24.44 -11.87
C HIS A 3 10.93 23.76 -10.79
N VAL A 4 9.69 24.20 -10.62
CA VAL A 4 8.77 23.65 -9.63
C VAL A 4 8.56 22.14 -9.76
N SER A 5 8.57 21.62 -10.99
CA SER A 5 8.49 20.17 -11.27
C SER A 5 9.74 19.37 -10.83
N GLU A 6 10.85 20.04 -10.57
CA GLU A 6 12.13 19.45 -10.15
C GLU A 6 12.43 19.64 -8.65
N LEU A 7 11.48 20.18 -7.90
CA LEU A 7 11.64 20.39 -6.46
C LEU A 7 11.27 19.18 -5.61
N SER A 8 10.24 18.45 -5.98
CA SER A 8 9.76 17.31 -5.20
C SER A 8 9.08 16.27 -6.09
N TRP A 9 9.09 15.03 -5.65
CA TRP A 9 8.32 13.93 -6.23
C TRP A 9 6.81 14.07 -5.95
N LYS A 10 6.44 14.83 -4.91
CA LYS A 10 5.04 15.17 -4.60
C LYS A 10 4.59 16.35 -5.45
N HIS A 11 3.30 16.39 -5.75
CA HIS A 11 2.71 17.59 -6.37
C HIS A 11 2.77 18.76 -5.39
N ILE A 12 3.35 19.87 -5.83
CA ILE A 12 3.41 21.14 -5.09
C ILE A 12 2.90 22.28 -5.95
N ASP A 13 2.16 23.19 -5.34
CA ASP A 13 1.61 24.37 -6.03
C ASP A 13 2.57 25.56 -6.01
N HIS A 14 3.36 25.69 -4.94
CA HIS A 14 4.31 26.79 -4.79
C HIS A 14 5.64 26.31 -4.24
N PRO A 15 6.79 26.86 -4.74
CA PRO A 15 8.11 26.47 -4.27
C PRO A 15 8.36 26.61 -2.78
N SER A 16 7.69 27.55 -2.12
CA SER A 16 7.83 27.79 -0.67
C SER A 16 7.33 26.62 0.20
N GLU A 17 6.60 25.69 -0.37
CA GLU A 17 6.18 24.45 0.32
C GLU A 17 7.35 23.51 0.58
N VAL A 18 8.42 23.60 -0.21
CA VAL A 18 9.58 22.71 -0.15
C VAL A 18 10.84 23.43 0.29
N VAL A 19 11.06 24.64 -0.21
CA VAL A 19 12.29 25.40 0.02
C VAL A 19 11.99 26.86 0.42
N GLU A 20 12.91 27.45 1.21
CA GLU A 20 12.87 28.84 1.63
C GLU A 20 14.07 29.60 1.10
N VAL A 21 13.93 30.93 0.93
CA VAL A 21 15.04 31.79 0.53
C VAL A 21 16.13 31.78 1.61
N GLY A 22 17.36 31.52 1.18
CA GLY A 22 18.53 31.41 2.08
C GLY A 22 18.78 30.00 2.62
N GLN A 23 17.92 29.03 2.34
CA GLN A 23 18.13 27.63 2.69
C GLN A 23 19.23 27.01 1.84
N GLU A 24 20.12 26.25 2.47
CA GLU A 24 21.11 25.43 1.75
C GLU A 24 20.49 24.13 1.27
N VAL A 25 20.62 23.85 -0.03
CA VAL A 25 20.10 22.62 -0.64
C VAL A 25 21.16 21.97 -1.52
N THR A 26 21.11 20.65 -1.62
CA THR A 26 21.94 19.89 -2.56
C THR A 26 21.09 19.59 -3.81
N VAL A 27 21.63 19.95 -4.98
CA VAL A 27 20.92 19.78 -6.26
C VAL A 27 21.80 19.06 -7.27
N GLU A 28 21.18 18.41 -8.22
CA GLU A 28 21.84 17.81 -9.39
C GLU A 28 21.77 18.77 -10.57
N VAL A 29 22.86 18.91 -11.29
CA VAL A 29 22.93 19.73 -12.53
C VAL A 29 22.36 18.90 -13.68
N LEU A 30 21.27 19.38 -14.26
CA LEU A 30 20.62 18.72 -15.42
C LEU A 30 21.22 19.17 -16.73
N ASP A 31 21.39 20.47 -16.91
CA ASP A 31 21.87 21.09 -18.13
C ASP A 31 22.55 22.42 -17.86
N VAL A 32 23.55 22.75 -18.68
CA VAL A 32 24.27 24.01 -18.61
C VAL A 32 24.22 24.68 -19.98
N ASP A 33 23.56 25.84 -20.06
CA ASP A 33 23.51 26.67 -21.28
C ASP A 33 24.49 27.84 -21.13
N MET A 34 25.67 27.69 -21.74
CA MET A 34 26.73 28.67 -21.68
C MET A 34 26.41 29.97 -22.43
N ASP A 35 25.61 29.86 -23.50
CA ASP A 35 25.25 31.03 -24.34
C ASP A 35 24.26 31.95 -23.62
N ARG A 36 23.38 31.38 -22.83
CA ARG A 36 22.38 32.11 -22.04
C ARG A 36 22.76 32.29 -20.58
N GLU A 37 23.91 31.75 -20.19
CA GLU A 37 24.41 31.76 -18.80
C GLU A 37 23.39 31.17 -17.80
N ARG A 38 22.73 30.03 -18.19
CA ARG A 38 21.71 29.36 -17.38
C ARG A 38 22.12 27.95 -17.03
N VAL A 39 21.81 27.56 -15.80
CA VAL A 39 21.99 26.21 -15.28
C VAL A 39 20.63 25.68 -14.82
N SER A 40 20.23 24.54 -15.36
CA SER A 40 19.05 23.82 -14.92
C SER A 40 19.42 22.83 -13.82
N LEU A 41 18.74 22.92 -12.69
CA LEU A 41 19.03 22.15 -11.48
C LEU A 41 17.80 21.33 -11.07
N SER A 42 18.03 20.20 -10.40
CA SER A 42 17.00 19.36 -9.82
C SER A 42 17.32 19.03 -8.36
N LEU A 43 16.43 19.40 -7.47
CA LEU A 43 16.45 18.96 -6.07
C LEU A 43 15.87 17.53 -5.97
N LYS A 44 14.83 17.25 -6.74
CA LYS A 44 14.16 15.96 -6.84
C LYS A 44 15.12 14.82 -7.20
N ALA A 45 16.06 15.05 -8.13
CA ALA A 45 17.02 14.05 -8.58
C ALA A 45 17.99 13.60 -7.48
N THR A 46 18.21 14.40 -6.43
CA THR A 46 19.03 14.02 -5.27
C THR A 46 18.25 13.20 -4.23
N GLN A 47 16.94 13.15 -4.35
CA GLN A 47 16.05 12.41 -3.47
C GLN A 47 15.72 11.05 -4.10
N GLU A 48 15.47 10.06 -3.23
CA GLU A 48 15.03 8.76 -3.68
C GLU A 48 13.61 8.85 -4.27
N ASP A 49 13.39 8.20 -5.43
CA ASP A 49 12.07 8.12 -6.05
C ASP A 49 11.12 7.30 -5.16
N PRO A 50 10.02 7.88 -4.67
CA PRO A 50 9.08 7.18 -3.80
C PRO A 50 8.50 5.91 -4.44
N TRP A 51 8.32 5.90 -5.77
CA TRP A 51 7.81 4.73 -6.50
C TRP A 51 8.80 3.58 -6.52
N GLN A 52 10.09 3.85 -6.68
CA GLN A 52 11.13 2.82 -6.62
C GLN A 52 11.27 2.29 -5.19
N THR A 53 11.24 3.15 -4.19
CA THR A 53 11.23 2.76 -2.78
C THR A 53 10.03 1.88 -2.46
N PHE A 54 8.84 2.28 -2.90
CA PHE A 54 7.61 1.49 -2.72
C PHE A 54 7.72 0.11 -3.38
N ALA A 55 8.19 0.04 -4.63
CA ALA A 55 8.35 -1.23 -5.35
C ALA A 55 9.39 -2.16 -4.70
N ARG A 56 10.44 -1.59 -4.11
CA ARG A 56 11.47 -2.36 -3.39
C ARG A 56 10.99 -2.88 -2.05
N THR A 57 10.17 -2.11 -1.32
CA THR A 57 9.69 -2.44 0.02
C THR A 57 8.37 -3.22 0.03
N HIS A 58 7.62 -3.18 -1.07
CA HIS A 58 6.31 -3.84 -1.21
C HIS A 58 6.32 -4.82 -2.38
N ALA A 59 6.11 -6.07 -2.09
CA ALA A 59 6.01 -7.11 -3.11
C ALA A 59 4.58 -7.18 -3.69
N ILE A 60 4.47 -7.62 -4.95
CA ILE A 60 3.18 -7.98 -5.55
C ILE A 60 2.55 -9.10 -4.71
N GLY A 61 1.29 -8.95 -4.36
CA GLY A 61 0.54 -9.86 -3.51
C GLY A 61 0.45 -9.48 -2.04
N GLN A 62 1.17 -8.45 -1.60
CA GLN A 62 1.05 -7.92 -0.24
C GLN A 62 -0.25 -7.16 -0.05
N VAL A 63 -0.77 -7.23 1.18
CA VAL A 63 -1.93 -6.46 1.63
C VAL A 63 -1.43 -5.23 2.38
N VAL A 64 -1.84 -4.06 1.93
CA VAL A 64 -1.43 -2.78 2.51
C VAL A 64 -2.65 -1.94 2.89
N PRO A 65 -2.57 -1.15 3.97
CA PRO A 65 -3.61 -0.19 4.29
C PRO A 65 -3.56 0.99 3.31
N GLY A 66 -4.73 1.48 2.93
CA GLY A 66 -4.85 2.63 2.07
C GLY A 66 -6.10 3.44 2.38
N LYS A 67 -6.16 4.66 1.87
CA LYS A 67 -7.28 5.56 2.03
C LYS A 67 -7.85 5.93 0.67
N VAL A 68 -9.16 5.80 0.52
CA VAL A 68 -9.86 6.19 -0.70
C VAL A 68 -9.81 7.71 -0.84
N THR A 69 -9.20 8.19 -1.92
CA THR A 69 -9.02 9.62 -2.20
C THR A 69 -9.97 10.14 -3.24
N LYS A 70 -10.38 9.29 -4.19
CA LYS A 70 -11.26 9.67 -5.28
C LYS A 70 -12.04 8.47 -5.80
N LEU A 71 -13.27 8.71 -6.20
CA LEU A 71 -14.11 7.75 -6.92
C LEU A 71 -14.29 8.19 -8.36
N VAL A 72 -14.19 7.24 -9.28
CA VAL A 72 -14.40 7.42 -10.71
C VAL A 72 -15.34 6.32 -11.23
N PRO A 73 -16.01 6.47 -12.38
CA PRO A 73 -16.97 5.48 -12.86
C PRO A 73 -16.39 4.07 -13.02
N PHE A 74 -15.09 3.96 -13.27
CA PHE A 74 -14.41 2.68 -13.49
C PHE A 74 -13.67 2.13 -12.25
N GLY A 75 -13.72 2.80 -11.11
CA GLY A 75 -13.09 2.32 -9.89
C GLY A 75 -12.87 3.38 -8.81
N ALA A 76 -11.96 3.08 -7.91
CA ALA A 76 -11.57 3.95 -6.81
C ALA A 76 -10.07 4.16 -6.76
N PHE A 77 -9.64 5.39 -6.53
CA PHE A 77 -8.24 5.70 -6.24
C PHE A 77 -7.98 5.56 -4.75
N VAL A 78 -6.95 4.81 -4.40
CA VAL A 78 -6.54 4.55 -3.03
C VAL A 78 -5.09 4.98 -2.83
N ARG A 79 -4.86 5.86 -1.87
CA ARG A 79 -3.51 6.28 -1.48
C ARG A 79 -2.95 5.27 -0.48
N VAL A 80 -1.87 4.62 -0.85
CA VAL A 80 -1.18 3.61 -0.02
C VAL A 80 0.02 4.17 0.72
N GLU A 81 0.65 5.20 0.18
CA GLU A 81 1.70 6.01 0.81
C GLU A 81 1.62 7.46 0.34
N ASP A 82 2.35 8.34 1.00
CA ASP A 82 2.48 9.74 0.57
C ASP A 82 3.01 9.84 -0.86
N GLY A 83 2.20 10.44 -1.72
CA GLY A 83 2.54 10.59 -3.14
C GLY A 83 2.32 9.35 -4.00
N ILE A 84 1.81 8.26 -3.43
CA ILE A 84 1.55 7.01 -4.16
C ILE A 84 0.08 6.64 -4.08
N GLU A 85 -0.60 6.75 -5.20
CA GLU A 85 -1.98 6.34 -5.41
C GLU A 85 -2.07 5.18 -6.39
N GLY A 86 -2.90 4.20 -6.06
CA GLY A 86 -3.25 3.10 -6.93
C GLY A 86 -4.73 3.11 -7.30
N LEU A 87 -5.08 2.35 -8.32
CA LEU A 87 -6.45 2.17 -8.77
C LEU A 87 -6.97 0.79 -8.37
N VAL A 88 -8.12 0.77 -7.71
CA VAL A 88 -8.95 -0.42 -7.55
C VAL A 88 -10.01 -0.37 -8.65
N HIS A 89 -9.88 -1.22 -9.67
CA HIS A 89 -10.88 -1.31 -10.74
C HIS A 89 -12.22 -1.74 -10.16
N ILE A 90 -13.33 -1.30 -10.75
CA ILE A 90 -14.67 -1.61 -10.27
C ILE A 90 -14.93 -3.11 -10.12
N SER A 91 -14.36 -3.94 -10.99
CA SER A 91 -14.43 -5.41 -10.89
C SER A 91 -13.66 -5.99 -9.69
N GLU A 92 -12.77 -5.23 -9.08
CA GLU A 92 -11.93 -5.62 -7.95
C GLU A 92 -12.38 -5.00 -6.61
N LEU A 93 -13.54 -4.34 -6.58
CA LEU A 93 -14.09 -3.74 -5.36
C LEU A 93 -14.80 -4.75 -4.47
N ALA A 94 -15.56 -5.67 -5.06
CA ALA A 94 -16.32 -6.69 -4.33
C ALA A 94 -16.54 -7.94 -5.16
N GLN A 95 -16.88 -9.04 -4.49
CA GLN A 95 -17.25 -10.32 -5.13
C GLN A 95 -18.55 -10.20 -5.94
N ARG A 96 -19.47 -9.35 -5.48
CA ARG A 96 -20.74 -9.07 -6.16
C ARG A 96 -20.54 -8.10 -7.32
N HIS A 97 -21.48 -8.08 -8.24
CA HIS A 97 -21.53 -7.08 -9.29
C HIS A 97 -21.74 -5.68 -8.69
N VAL A 98 -20.88 -4.75 -9.05
CA VAL A 98 -20.89 -3.36 -8.60
C VAL A 98 -21.03 -2.46 -9.84
N GLU A 99 -22.07 -1.64 -9.86
CA GLU A 99 -22.29 -0.68 -10.95
C GLU A 99 -21.57 0.64 -10.71
N LEU A 100 -21.54 1.08 -9.45
CA LEU A 100 -20.90 2.33 -9.03
C LEU A 100 -19.97 2.07 -7.84
N PRO A 101 -18.76 2.65 -7.82
CA PRO A 101 -17.83 2.47 -6.69
C PRO A 101 -18.39 2.90 -5.34
N GLU A 102 -19.27 3.89 -5.31
CA GLU A 102 -19.92 4.41 -4.09
C GLU A 102 -20.79 3.37 -3.38
N GLN A 103 -21.17 2.30 -4.05
CA GLN A 103 -21.91 1.18 -3.45
C GLN A 103 -21.06 0.36 -2.49
N VAL A 104 -19.74 0.42 -2.60
CA VAL A 104 -18.80 -0.37 -1.80
C VAL A 104 -17.94 0.51 -0.90
N VAL A 105 -17.40 1.60 -1.44
CA VAL A 105 -16.47 2.48 -0.73
C VAL A 105 -16.85 3.94 -0.92
N LYS A 106 -16.42 4.78 0.02
CA LYS A 106 -16.60 6.24 -0.03
C LYS A 106 -15.25 6.93 0.08
N VAL A 107 -15.15 8.16 -0.42
CA VAL A 107 -13.97 9.01 -0.24
C VAL A 107 -13.69 9.21 1.25
N GLY A 108 -12.44 8.96 1.66
CA GLY A 108 -12.02 9.01 3.05
C GLY A 108 -12.07 7.68 3.80
N ASP A 109 -12.63 6.63 3.20
CA ASP A 109 -12.63 5.30 3.79
C ASP A 109 -11.20 4.72 3.87
N GLU A 110 -10.87 4.13 5.01
CA GLU A 110 -9.66 3.36 5.19
C GLU A 110 -9.93 1.90 4.84
N VAL A 111 -9.17 1.36 3.89
CA VAL A 111 -9.34 0.00 3.39
C VAL A 111 -8.01 -0.72 3.28
N PHE A 112 -8.04 -2.04 3.38
CA PHE A 112 -6.89 -2.88 3.04
C PHE A 112 -7.02 -3.39 1.61
N VAL A 113 -5.97 -3.21 0.83
CA VAL A 113 -5.93 -3.59 -0.58
C VAL A 113 -4.71 -4.46 -0.87
N LYS A 114 -4.87 -5.39 -1.80
CA LYS A 114 -3.79 -6.24 -2.28
C LYS A 114 -3.13 -5.59 -3.48
N VAL A 115 -1.80 -5.54 -3.49
CA VAL A 115 -1.02 -5.07 -4.64
C VAL A 115 -1.03 -6.16 -5.71
N ILE A 116 -1.63 -5.87 -6.87
CA ILE A 116 -1.71 -6.80 -8.00
C ILE A 116 -0.54 -6.59 -8.95
N ASP A 117 -0.23 -5.33 -9.27
CA ASP A 117 0.80 -4.96 -10.23
C ASP A 117 1.35 -3.58 -9.92
N ILE A 118 2.63 -3.36 -10.24
CA ILE A 118 3.32 -2.08 -10.08
C ILE A 118 3.99 -1.73 -11.42
N ASP A 119 3.56 -0.64 -12.03
CA ASP A 119 4.15 -0.09 -13.26
C ASP A 119 4.94 1.19 -12.93
N LEU A 120 6.25 1.06 -12.82
CA LEU A 120 7.15 2.17 -12.48
C LEU A 120 7.29 3.19 -13.61
N GLU A 121 7.19 2.75 -14.87
CA GLU A 121 7.32 3.64 -16.02
C GLU A 121 6.14 4.60 -16.12
N ARG A 122 4.93 4.08 -15.90
CA ARG A 122 3.69 4.84 -15.95
C ARG A 122 3.28 5.40 -14.58
N ARG A 123 3.98 5.02 -13.53
CA ARG A 123 3.68 5.36 -12.13
C ARG A 123 2.24 5.00 -11.76
N ARG A 124 1.90 3.75 -12.01
CA ARG A 124 0.58 3.19 -11.71
C ARG A 124 0.70 1.94 -10.87
N ILE A 125 -0.21 1.79 -9.94
CA ILE A 125 -0.35 0.60 -9.13
C ILE A 125 -1.76 0.08 -9.31
N SER A 126 -1.88 -1.20 -9.63
CA SER A 126 -3.16 -1.91 -9.66
C SER A 126 -3.39 -2.58 -8.31
N LEU A 127 -4.54 -2.30 -7.73
CA LEU A 127 -4.93 -2.76 -6.40
C LEU A 127 -6.24 -3.55 -6.48
N SER A 128 -6.45 -4.45 -5.52
CA SER A 128 -7.69 -5.20 -5.37
C SER A 128 -8.15 -5.22 -3.92
N LEU A 129 -9.32 -4.69 -3.66
CA LEU A 129 -10.02 -4.83 -2.40
C LEU A 129 -10.62 -6.24 -2.26
N LYS A 130 -11.22 -6.74 -3.34
CA LYS A 130 -11.80 -8.07 -3.44
C LYS A 130 -10.81 -9.17 -3.09
N GLN A 131 -9.63 -9.19 -3.74
CA GLN A 131 -8.61 -10.20 -3.49
C GLN A 131 -7.97 -10.08 -2.11
N ALA A 132 -7.85 -8.87 -1.57
CA ALA A 132 -7.38 -8.67 -0.21
C ALA A 132 -8.34 -9.32 0.82
N ASN A 133 -9.63 -9.23 0.59
CA ASN A 133 -10.65 -9.76 1.49
C ASN A 133 -10.90 -11.26 1.32
N GLU A 134 -10.67 -11.83 0.14
CA GLU A 134 -10.88 -13.26 -0.14
C GLU A 134 -10.05 -14.19 0.73
N ARG A 135 -8.84 -13.78 1.10
CA ARG A 135 -7.89 -14.60 1.85
C ARG A 135 -7.97 -14.42 3.36
N VAL A 136 -8.87 -13.59 3.81
CA VAL A 136 -9.02 -13.29 5.23
C VAL A 136 -10.33 -13.90 5.73
N ASP A 137 -10.20 -14.92 6.55
CA ASP A 137 -11.31 -15.44 7.34
C ASP A 137 -11.31 -14.72 8.69
N PRO A 138 -12.36 -13.94 9.01
CA PRO A 138 -12.44 -13.21 10.26
C PRO A 138 -12.46 -14.13 11.50
N ASN A 139 -12.71 -15.42 11.30
CA ASN A 139 -12.70 -16.41 12.38
C ASN A 139 -11.37 -17.20 12.46
N SER A 140 -10.44 -17.00 11.51
CA SER A 140 -9.16 -17.68 11.50
C SER A 140 -8.19 -17.07 12.50
N GLU A 141 -7.42 -17.92 13.15
CA GLU A 141 -6.27 -17.53 13.97
C GLU A 141 -4.94 -17.67 13.22
N GLU A 142 -4.98 -18.14 11.98
CA GLU A 142 -3.78 -18.24 11.15
C GLU A 142 -3.33 -16.86 10.67
N PHE A 143 -2.13 -16.49 11.08
CA PHE A 143 -1.51 -15.22 10.74
C PHE A 143 -0.29 -15.44 9.85
N ASP A 144 -0.28 -14.82 8.66
CA ASP A 144 0.87 -14.78 7.77
C ASP A 144 1.48 -13.37 7.76
N PRO A 145 2.60 -13.16 8.48
CA PRO A 145 3.23 -11.84 8.55
C PRO A 145 3.72 -11.32 7.20
N SER A 146 4.03 -12.21 6.24
CA SER A 146 4.53 -11.82 4.92
C SER A 146 3.52 -11.03 4.09
N LEU A 147 2.23 -11.24 4.34
CA LEU A 147 1.16 -10.49 3.66
C LEU A 147 1.00 -9.06 4.20
N TYR A 148 1.48 -8.78 5.41
CA TYR A 148 1.25 -7.52 6.12
C TYR A 148 2.51 -6.69 6.35
N GLY A 149 3.51 -6.85 5.49
CA GLY A 149 4.69 -5.99 5.47
C GLY A 149 5.96 -6.58 6.07
N MET A 150 5.94 -7.82 6.59
CA MET A 150 7.15 -8.56 6.92
C MET A 150 7.57 -9.40 5.73
N ALA A 151 8.64 -9.01 5.05
CA ALA A 151 9.18 -9.80 3.95
C ALA A 151 9.72 -11.13 4.47
N ALA A 152 9.19 -12.24 3.96
CA ALA A 152 9.81 -13.55 4.14
C ALA A 152 10.96 -13.66 3.14
N GLU A 153 12.20 -13.72 3.64
CA GLU A 153 13.36 -13.97 2.83
C GLU A 153 13.65 -15.47 2.83
N TYR A 154 13.97 -16.00 1.64
CA TYR A 154 14.39 -17.39 1.46
C TYR A 154 15.78 -17.40 0.86
N ASP A 155 16.57 -18.41 1.22
CA ASP A 155 17.87 -18.63 0.62
C ASP A 155 17.75 -19.24 -0.80
N GLU A 156 18.90 -19.43 -1.48
CA GLU A 156 18.94 -19.99 -2.84
C GLU A 156 18.39 -21.43 -2.90
N GLU A 157 18.35 -22.11 -1.76
CA GLU A 157 17.84 -23.50 -1.63
C GLU A 157 16.34 -23.55 -1.26
N GLY A 158 15.71 -22.37 -1.04
CA GLY A 158 14.29 -22.25 -0.71
C GLY A 158 13.96 -22.40 0.78
N ASN A 159 14.97 -22.36 1.66
CA ASN A 159 14.76 -22.39 3.11
C ASN A 159 14.48 -20.97 3.65
N TYR A 160 13.62 -20.88 4.65
CA TYR A 160 13.35 -19.62 5.32
C TYR A 160 14.60 -19.06 5.97
N LYS A 161 14.91 -17.81 5.62
CA LYS A 161 16.05 -17.08 6.18
C LYS A 161 15.64 -16.37 7.47
N TYR A 162 16.15 -16.85 8.59
CA TYR A 162 15.88 -16.25 9.89
C TYR A 162 16.58 -14.89 10.05
N PRO A 163 16.04 -13.99 10.89
CA PRO A 163 16.70 -12.71 11.18
C PRO A 163 18.11 -12.93 11.72
N GLU A 164 19.00 -11.99 11.42
CA GLU A 164 20.35 -12.00 11.95
C GLU A 164 20.32 -11.98 13.48
N GLY A 165 21.05 -12.89 14.10
CA GLY A 165 21.10 -13.03 15.56
C GLY A 165 20.06 -13.96 16.18
N PHE A 166 19.19 -14.55 15.37
CA PHE A 166 18.24 -15.56 15.82
C PHE A 166 18.78 -16.97 15.56
N ASP A 167 18.78 -17.81 16.60
CA ASP A 167 19.17 -19.21 16.49
C ASP A 167 17.93 -20.09 16.26
N PRO A 168 17.78 -20.68 15.05
CA PRO A 168 16.63 -21.53 14.74
C PRO A 168 16.60 -22.87 15.50
N GLU A 169 17.74 -23.34 16.00
CA GLU A 169 17.83 -24.61 16.75
C GLU A 169 17.31 -24.44 18.17
N THR A 170 17.72 -23.37 18.86
CA THR A 170 17.27 -23.07 20.22
C THR A 170 16.01 -22.22 20.27
N GLN A 171 15.64 -21.58 19.15
CA GLN A 171 14.55 -20.59 19.02
C GLN A 171 14.73 -19.37 19.94
N GLU A 172 15.96 -19.02 20.23
CA GLU A 172 16.35 -17.89 21.06
C GLU A 172 17.22 -16.90 20.30
N TRP A 173 17.19 -15.65 20.73
CA TRP A 173 18.07 -14.61 20.21
C TRP A 173 19.45 -14.71 20.86
N MET A 174 20.50 -14.58 20.04
CA MET A 174 21.87 -14.55 20.53
C MET A 174 22.15 -13.27 21.30
N GLU A 175 23.11 -13.34 22.21
CA GLU A 175 23.59 -12.21 22.99
C GLU A 175 24.23 -11.15 22.08
N GLY A 176 23.93 -9.87 22.30
CA GLY A 176 24.44 -8.77 21.48
C GLY A 176 23.52 -8.35 20.32
N TYR A 177 22.37 -8.99 20.14
CA TYR A 177 21.40 -8.69 19.08
C TYR A 177 20.08 -8.11 19.60
N GLU A 178 20.11 -7.42 20.71
CA GLU A 178 18.92 -6.83 21.34
C GLU A 178 18.24 -5.80 20.43
N ALA A 179 19.01 -4.99 19.69
CA ALA A 179 18.46 -4.01 18.76
C ALA A 179 17.74 -4.67 17.58
N GLN A 180 18.28 -5.74 17.03
CA GLN A 180 17.67 -6.54 15.97
C GLN A 180 16.40 -7.22 16.44
N ARG A 181 16.43 -7.76 17.66
CA ARG A 181 15.26 -8.36 18.29
C ARG A 181 14.12 -7.34 18.49
N GLU A 182 14.42 -6.17 19.03
CA GLU A 182 13.43 -5.10 19.20
C GLU A 182 12.84 -4.66 17.88
N ALA A 183 13.66 -4.48 16.85
CA ALA A 183 13.21 -4.11 15.51
C ALA A 183 12.30 -5.19 14.90
N TRP A 184 12.66 -6.45 15.04
CA TRP A 184 11.86 -7.57 14.54
C TRP A 184 10.52 -7.68 15.28
N GLU A 185 10.54 -7.60 16.60
CA GLU A 185 9.33 -7.64 17.43
C GLU A 185 8.38 -6.48 17.13
N ALA A 186 8.93 -5.27 16.86
CA ALA A 186 8.15 -4.11 16.46
C ALA A 186 7.48 -4.31 15.10
N GLN A 187 8.19 -4.86 14.12
CA GLN A 187 7.65 -5.18 12.80
C GLN A 187 6.57 -6.26 12.89
N TYR A 188 6.81 -7.29 13.68
CA TYR A 188 5.83 -8.37 13.90
C TYR A 188 4.55 -7.84 14.56
N ALA A 189 4.68 -7.03 15.59
CA ALA A 189 3.54 -6.42 16.27
C ALA A 189 2.74 -5.51 15.33
N GLN A 190 3.42 -4.75 14.47
CA GLN A 190 2.78 -3.89 13.47
C GLN A 190 2.04 -4.72 12.42
N ALA A 191 2.65 -5.79 11.92
CA ALA A 191 2.01 -6.69 10.97
C ALA A 191 0.78 -7.37 11.59
N GLN A 192 0.87 -7.81 12.83
CA GLN A 192 -0.23 -8.41 13.57
C GLN A 192 -1.38 -7.42 13.79
N ALA A 193 -1.07 -6.17 14.15
CA ALA A 193 -2.07 -5.13 14.30
C ALA A 193 -2.82 -4.84 12.99
N ARG A 194 -2.10 -4.83 11.86
CA ARG A 194 -2.70 -4.69 10.53
C ARG A 194 -3.61 -5.86 10.19
N TRP A 195 -3.19 -7.07 10.47
CA TRP A 195 -3.98 -8.26 10.24
C TRP A 195 -5.27 -8.27 11.08
N GLU A 196 -5.20 -7.92 12.36
CA GLU A 196 -6.37 -7.81 13.23
C GLU A 196 -7.35 -6.73 12.74
N ALA A 197 -6.83 -5.56 12.34
CA ALA A 197 -7.63 -4.49 11.76
C ALA A 197 -8.30 -4.92 10.45
N HIS A 198 -7.58 -5.64 9.59
CA HIS A 198 -8.13 -6.17 8.34
C HIS A 198 -9.22 -7.22 8.61
N LYS A 199 -9.02 -8.13 9.56
CA LYS A 199 -10.06 -9.09 9.97
C LYS A 199 -11.34 -8.40 10.44
N ALA A 200 -11.19 -7.34 11.23
CA ALA A 200 -12.32 -6.55 11.70
C ALA A 200 -13.09 -5.87 10.55
N GLN A 201 -12.39 -5.34 9.57
CA GLN A 201 -13.00 -4.75 8.37
C GLN A 201 -13.72 -5.80 7.52
N VAL A 202 -13.14 -6.97 7.34
CA VAL A 202 -13.77 -8.08 6.59
C VAL A 202 -15.02 -8.54 7.32
N ALA A 203 -14.98 -8.71 8.62
CA ALA A 203 -16.15 -9.08 9.43
C ALA A 203 -17.27 -8.07 9.29
N LYS A 204 -16.95 -6.77 9.36
CA LYS A 204 -17.91 -5.69 9.17
C LYS A 204 -18.53 -5.69 7.77
N ALA A 205 -17.72 -5.88 6.73
CA ALA A 205 -18.17 -5.94 5.34
C ALA A 205 -19.11 -7.12 5.10
N LEU A 206 -18.84 -8.28 5.71
CA LEU A 206 -19.70 -9.45 5.62
C LEU A 206 -21.05 -9.23 6.33
N GLU A 207 -21.08 -8.54 7.47
CA GLU A 207 -22.31 -8.16 8.16
C GLU A 207 -23.15 -7.20 7.31
N GLU A 208 -22.53 -6.18 6.73
CA GLU A 208 -23.21 -5.21 5.85
C GLU A 208 -23.77 -5.88 4.61
N ASP A 209 -23.05 -6.81 4.00
CA ASP A 209 -23.51 -7.58 2.84
C ASP A 209 -24.68 -8.52 3.21
N ALA A 210 -24.67 -9.10 4.40
CA ALA A 210 -25.75 -9.92 4.90
C ALA A 210 -27.04 -9.12 5.18
N GLU A 211 -26.89 -7.89 5.71
CA GLU A 211 -28.01 -6.97 5.92
C GLU A 211 -28.58 -6.42 4.60
N ALA A 212 -27.72 -6.20 3.61
CA ALA A 212 -28.08 -5.69 2.29
C ALA A 212 -28.63 -6.79 1.36
N ALA A 213 -28.47 -8.08 1.69
CA ALA A 213 -29.04 -9.16 0.92
C ALA A 213 -30.59 -9.07 0.98
N PRO A 214 -31.30 -9.01 -0.18
CA PRO A 214 -32.74 -9.00 -0.15
C PRO A 214 -33.22 -10.29 0.52
N ALA A 215 -34.15 -10.15 1.48
CA ALA A 215 -34.86 -11.27 2.04
C ALA A 215 -35.42 -12.08 0.85
N VAL A 216 -35.01 -13.32 0.71
CA VAL A 216 -35.63 -14.24 -0.23
C VAL A 216 -37.03 -14.39 0.26
N GLU A 217 -37.97 -13.64 -0.33
CA GLU A 217 -39.37 -13.95 -0.20
C GLU A 217 -39.57 -15.36 -0.76
N GLU A 218 -39.73 -16.30 0.12
CA GLU A 218 -40.24 -17.60 -0.19
C GLU A 218 -41.61 -17.38 -0.82
N GLN A 219 -41.64 -17.24 -2.14
CA GLN A 219 -42.92 -17.37 -2.87
C GLN A 219 -43.35 -18.80 -2.70
N ALA A 220 -44.13 -19.01 -1.66
CA ALA A 220 -44.93 -20.19 -1.55
C ALA A 220 -45.82 -20.27 -2.79
N SER A 221 -45.46 -21.12 -3.72
CA SER A 221 -46.32 -21.45 -4.84
C SER A 221 -47.50 -22.18 -4.30
N TYR A 222 -48.61 -21.48 -4.16
CA TYR A 222 -49.92 -22.11 -4.07
C TYR A 222 -50.28 -22.63 -5.46
N SER A 223 -50.03 -23.89 -5.72
CA SER A 223 -50.72 -24.60 -6.78
C SER A 223 -51.99 -25.19 -6.19
N THR A 224 -53.11 -24.72 -6.63
CA THR A 224 -54.37 -25.41 -6.56
C THR A 224 -54.58 -26.18 -7.86
#